data_3be9efa10798b7726d1b8f941de949a7
#
_entry.id   3be9efa10798b7726d1b8f941de949a7
#
_cell.length_a   1.000
_cell.length_b   1.000
_cell.length_c   1.000
_cell.angle_alpha   90.00
_cell.angle_beta   90.00
_cell.angle_gamma   90.00
#
_symmetry.space_group_name_H-M   'P 1'
#
loop_
_entity.id
_entity.type
_entity.pdbx_description
1 polymer ?
#
loop_
_entity_poly.entity_id
_entity_poly.type
_entity_poly.pdbx_seq_one_letter_code
_entity_poly.pdbx_strand_id
1 'polypeptide(L)'
;MRTNERRADSADIALLLEGTFPYVRGGVSSWVDQMIRAFPDLTFAVVFIGSRREDYGDMVYPLYDNIVHFEAHYLYEFEAPAPMRAAEGDAQAFEKMEKMHDMLRRRDD
;
A
#
# COMPACT_ATOMS: atom_id res chain seq x y z
N MET A 1 -6.34 -11.00 14.22
CA MET A 1 -6.43 -10.60 13.59
C MET A 1 -6.60 -9.63 13.24
N ARG A 2 -6.73 -9.24 13.26
CA ARG A 2 -7.05 -8.59 12.78
C ARG A 2 -6.85 -7.87 11.96
N THR A 3 -7.44 -7.66 11.84
CA THR A 3 -6.81 -7.27 10.61
C THR A 3 -7.05 -5.83 10.29
N ASN A 4 -6.01 -5.20 9.75
CA ASN A 4 -6.09 -3.81 9.35
C ASN A 4 -6.54 -3.67 7.91
N GLU A 5 -6.81 -4.78 7.26
CA GLU A 5 -7.24 -4.73 5.86
C GLU A 5 -8.66 -4.22 5.73
N ARG A 6 -8.85 -3.37 4.74
CA ARG A 6 -10.16 -2.86 4.35
C ARG A 6 -10.32 -3.09 2.86
N ARG A 7 -11.55 -3.35 2.43
CA ARG A 7 -11.84 -3.62 1.03
C ARG A 7 -12.95 -2.71 0.54
N ALA A 8 -12.73 -2.11 -0.61
CA ALA A 8 -13.74 -1.31 -1.29
C ALA A 8 -13.61 -1.53 -2.79
N ASP A 9 -14.71 -1.38 -3.50
CA ASP A 9 -14.72 -1.54 -4.95
C ASP A 9 -14.16 -0.32 -5.67
N SER A 10 -14.19 0.83 -5.03
CA SER A 10 -13.71 2.07 -5.62
C SER A 10 -13.28 3.06 -4.55
N ALA A 11 -12.43 3.98 -4.95
CA ALA A 11 -12.01 5.09 -4.12
C ALA A 11 -11.69 6.25 -5.04
N ASP A 12 -11.74 7.46 -4.51
CA ASP A 12 -11.44 8.65 -5.30
C ASP A 12 -9.95 8.74 -5.63
N ILE A 13 -9.10 8.35 -4.69
CA ILE A 13 -7.65 8.43 -4.85
C ILE A 13 -7.03 7.12 -4.38
N ALA A 14 -6.14 6.56 -5.18
CA ALA A 14 -5.37 5.39 -4.81
C ALA A 14 -3.92 5.79 -4.60
N LEU A 15 -3.36 5.38 -3.47
CA LEU A 15 -1.96 5.68 -3.11
C LEU A 15 -1.18 4.37 -3.02
N LEU A 16 -0.08 4.33 -3.76
CA LEU A 16 0.86 3.22 -3.69
C LEU A 16 2.07 3.69 -2.89
N LEU A 17 2.29 3.12 -1.72
CA LEU A 17 3.29 3.61 -0.77
C LEU A 17 4.28 2.51 -0.44
N GLU A 18 5.55 2.77 -0.73
CA GLU A 18 6.63 1.82 -0.47
C GLU A 18 7.32 2.16 0.84
N GLY A 19 7.16 1.29 1.85
CA GLY A 19 7.90 1.41 3.10
C GLY A 19 7.61 2.66 3.91
N THR A 20 6.42 3.25 3.74
CA THR A 20 6.09 4.50 4.40
C THR A 20 4.80 4.37 5.19
N PHE A 21 3.84 5.25 4.96
CA PHE A 21 2.55 5.24 5.64
C PHE A 21 1.82 3.90 5.43
N PRO A 22 1.19 3.32 6.43
CA PRO A 22 1.01 3.83 7.80
C PRO A 22 2.01 3.28 8.82
N TYR A 23 3.03 2.59 8.39
CA TYR A 23 3.93 1.87 9.30
C TYR A 23 5.19 2.63 9.66
N VAL A 24 5.64 3.56 8.83
CA VAL A 24 6.93 4.23 9.02
C VAL A 24 6.73 5.74 8.98
N ARG A 25 7.29 6.43 9.97
CA ARG A 25 7.27 7.88 10.01
C ARG A 25 8.29 8.45 9.04
N GLY A 26 8.04 9.66 8.57
CA GLY A 26 8.93 10.33 7.64
C GLY A 26 8.19 11.38 6.85
N GLY A 27 8.92 12.05 5.95
CA GLY A 27 8.37 13.14 5.18
C GLY A 27 7.19 12.75 4.30
N VAL A 28 7.34 11.66 3.56
CA VAL A 28 6.26 11.18 2.69
C VAL A 28 5.06 10.75 3.53
N SER A 29 5.31 10.00 4.60
CA SER A 29 4.22 9.53 5.47
C SER A 29 3.48 10.69 6.10
N SER A 30 4.20 11.70 6.56
CA SER A 30 3.60 12.88 7.16
C SER A 30 2.75 13.63 6.15
N TRP A 31 3.23 13.77 4.93
CA TRP A 31 2.49 14.43 3.87
C TRP A 31 1.21 13.67 3.54
N VAL A 32 1.30 12.35 3.42
CA VAL A 32 0.14 11.50 3.15
C VAL A 32 -0.90 11.63 4.27
N ASP A 33 -0.44 11.58 5.51
CA ASP A 33 -1.32 11.72 6.67
C ASP A 33 -2.07 13.04 6.63
N GLN A 34 -1.34 14.13 6.38
CA GLN A 34 -1.95 15.45 6.31
C GLN A 34 -2.94 15.56 5.17
N MET A 35 -2.61 15.00 4.02
CA MET A 35 -3.49 15.04 2.85
C MET A 35 -4.81 14.32 3.13
N ILE A 36 -4.73 13.13 3.72
CA ILE A 36 -5.94 12.35 4.00
C ILE A 36 -6.82 13.09 4.99
N ARG A 37 -6.22 13.69 6.03
CA ARG A 37 -6.99 14.44 7.02
C ARG A 37 -7.58 15.73 6.45
N ALA A 38 -6.90 16.34 5.48
CA ALA A 38 -7.35 17.59 4.90
C ALA A 38 -8.54 17.43 3.97
N PHE A 39 -8.76 16.22 3.45
CA PHE A 39 -9.83 15.95 2.49
C PHE A 39 -10.77 14.84 2.99
N PRO A 40 -11.53 15.12 4.05
CA PRO A 40 -12.39 14.08 4.62
C PRO A 40 -13.53 13.65 3.69
N ASP A 41 -13.84 14.47 2.69
CA ASP A 41 -14.89 14.15 1.71
C ASP A 41 -14.41 13.26 0.57
N LEU A 42 -13.10 13.07 0.45
CA LEU A 42 -12.54 12.16 -0.54
C LEU A 42 -12.26 10.81 0.09
N THR A 43 -12.41 9.76 -0.70
CA THR A 43 -12.07 8.41 -0.24
C THR A 43 -10.72 8.00 -0.79
N PHE A 44 -9.96 7.30 0.02
CA PHE A 44 -8.60 6.89 -0.32
C PHE A 44 -8.46 5.38 -0.25
N ALA A 45 -7.75 4.83 -1.23
CA ALA A 45 -7.28 3.46 -1.19
C ALA A 45 -5.77 3.51 -0.96
N VAL A 46 -5.29 2.75 0.00
CA VAL A 46 -3.87 2.71 0.31
C VAL A 46 -3.34 1.30 0.05
N VAL A 47 -2.30 1.22 -0.77
CA VAL A 47 -1.60 -0.03 -1.02
C VAL A 47 -0.19 0.15 -0.49
N PHE A 48 0.11 -0.57 0.58
CA PHE A 48 1.43 -0.53 1.21
C PHE A 48 2.28 -1.66 0.67
N ILE A 49 3.50 -1.33 0.26
CA ILE A 49 4.45 -2.33 -0.21
C ILE A 49 5.67 -2.28 0.70
N GLY A 50 5.95 -3.38 1.35
CA GLY A 50 7.07 -3.48 2.26
C GLY A 50 8.01 -4.61 1.90
N SER A 51 9.12 -4.71 2.63
CA SER A 51 10.09 -5.77 2.44
C SER A 51 9.57 -7.06 3.06
N ARG A 52 9.54 -7.12 4.37
CA ARG A 52 9.02 -8.26 5.14
C ARG A 52 8.11 -7.73 6.23
N ARG A 53 7.10 -8.53 6.57
CA ARG A 53 6.17 -8.13 7.63
C ARG A 53 6.89 -7.82 8.94
N GLU A 54 7.89 -8.61 9.28
CA GLU A 54 8.63 -8.45 10.53
C GLU A 54 9.53 -7.22 10.56
N ASP A 55 9.78 -6.59 9.41
CA ASP A 55 10.57 -5.35 9.37
C ASP A 55 9.78 -4.14 9.86
N TYR A 56 8.47 -4.30 10.00
CA TYR A 56 7.57 -3.23 10.42
C TYR A 56 6.84 -3.65 11.67
N GLY A 57 6.70 -2.72 12.59
CA GLY A 57 5.92 -2.96 13.79
C GLY A 57 4.46 -2.63 13.57
N ASP A 58 3.84 -2.10 14.60
CA ASP A 58 2.46 -1.66 14.50
C ASP A 58 2.37 -0.39 13.67
N MET A 59 1.17 -0.10 13.19
CA MET A 59 0.93 1.14 12.48
C MET A 59 1.23 2.33 13.39
N VAL A 60 1.93 3.32 12.86
CA VAL A 60 2.23 4.55 13.59
C VAL A 60 1.31 5.69 13.20
N TYR A 61 0.47 5.47 12.20
CA TYR A 61 -0.60 6.38 11.80
C TYR A 61 -1.91 5.61 11.81
N PRO A 62 -3.02 6.24 12.22
CA PRO A 62 -4.31 5.55 12.19
C PRO A 62 -4.83 5.41 10.76
N LEU A 63 -5.70 4.44 10.54
CA LEU A 63 -6.44 4.35 9.30
C LEU A 63 -7.73 5.15 9.48
N TYR A 64 -7.74 6.35 8.96
CA TYR A 64 -8.88 7.24 9.07
C TYR A 64 -10.09 6.68 8.34
N ASP A 65 -11.28 7.17 8.69
CA ASP A 65 -12.52 6.65 8.12
C ASP A 65 -12.60 6.79 6.61
N ASN A 66 -11.94 7.80 6.05
CA ASN A 66 -11.94 8.00 4.61
C ASN A 66 -10.89 7.15 3.88
N ILE A 67 -10.13 6.35 4.60
CA ILE A 67 -9.33 5.28 3.97
C ILE A 67 -10.25 4.07 3.87
N VAL A 68 -10.87 3.91 2.70
CA VAL A 68 -11.90 2.88 2.51
C VAL A 68 -11.35 1.55 2.05
N HIS A 69 -10.09 1.55 1.62
CA HIS A 69 -9.42 0.33 1.16
C HIS A 69 -7.98 0.36 1.63
N PHE A 70 -7.51 -0.75 2.18
CA PHE A 70 -6.12 -0.88 2.60
C PHE A 70 -5.63 -2.29 2.30
N GLU A 71 -4.51 -2.38 1.60
CA GLU A 71 -3.81 -3.63 1.35
C GLU A 71 -2.35 -3.47 1.72
N ALA A 72 -1.74 -4.55 2.18
CA ALA A 72 -0.32 -4.59 2.45
C ALA A 72 0.29 -5.79 1.74
N HIS A 73 1.36 -5.57 1.02
CA HIS A 73 2.09 -6.59 0.30
C HIS A 73 3.55 -6.55 0.72
N TYR A 74 4.13 -7.73 0.95
CA TYR A 74 5.49 -7.84 1.42
C TYR A 74 6.29 -8.65 0.41
N LEU A 75 7.24 -8.00 -0.24
CA LEU A 75 7.94 -8.58 -1.39
C LEU A 75 8.70 -9.85 -1.04
N TYR A 76 9.29 -9.89 0.15
CA TYR A 76 10.13 -11.03 0.53
C TYR A 76 9.35 -12.14 1.23
N GLU A 77 8.05 -12.02 1.36
CA GLU A 77 7.22 -13.09 1.89
C GLU A 77 6.77 -14.05 0.80
N PHE A 78 7.14 -13.77 -0.43
CA PHE A 78 6.85 -14.66 -1.54
C PHE A 78 7.92 -15.73 -1.75
N GLU A 79 8.80 -15.93 -0.78
CA GLU A 79 9.78 -16.99 -0.84
C GLU A 79 9.09 -18.32 -0.57
N ALA A 80 8.46 -18.84 -1.58
CA ALA A 80 7.80 -20.12 -1.46
C ALA A 80 8.81 -21.23 -1.44
N PRO A 81 8.49 -22.38 -0.78
CA PRO A 81 9.39 -23.53 -0.82
C PRO A 81 9.62 -24.03 -2.24
N ALA A 82 8.65 -23.83 -3.13
CA ALA A 82 8.78 -24.26 -4.51
C ALA A 82 9.28 -23.09 -5.36
N PRO A 83 10.47 -23.21 -5.98
CA PRO A 83 11.01 -22.09 -6.74
C PRO A 83 10.12 -21.58 -7.86
N MET A 84 9.38 -22.48 -8.50
CA MET A 84 8.50 -22.07 -9.59
C MET A 84 7.34 -21.21 -9.09
N ARG A 85 6.82 -21.53 -7.93
CA ARG A 85 5.75 -20.71 -7.34
C ARG A 85 6.23 -19.33 -6.98
N ALA A 86 7.41 -19.26 -6.41
CA ALA A 86 7.99 -17.99 -6.04
C ALA A 86 8.17 -17.11 -7.27
N ALA A 87 8.66 -17.70 -8.36
CA ALA A 87 8.87 -16.95 -9.59
C ALA A 87 7.57 -16.42 -10.16
N GLU A 88 6.52 -17.23 -10.15
CA GLU A 88 5.22 -16.79 -10.65
C GLU A 88 4.62 -15.69 -9.79
N GLY A 89 4.69 -15.85 -8.48
CA GLY A 89 4.18 -14.85 -7.56
C GLY A 89 4.89 -13.51 -7.73
N ASP A 90 6.21 -13.56 -7.83
CA ASP A 90 7.01 -12.36 -8.02
C ASP A 90 6.68 -11.67 -9.33
N ALA A 91 6.54 -12.44 -10.41
CA ALA A 91 6.24 -11.86 -11.71
C ALA A 91 4.89 -11.15 -11.69
N GLN A 92 3.88 -11.76 -11.08
CA GLN A 92 2.56 -11.14 -10.99
C GLN A 92 2.58 -9.88 -10.14
N ALA A 93 3.31 -9.91 -9.05
CA ALA A 93 3.42 -8.74 -8.17
C ALA A 93 4.11 -7.59 -8.91
N PHE A 94 5.18 -7.89 -9.63
CA PHE A 94 5.90 -6.88 -10.41
C PHE A 94 5.02 -6.30 -11.52
N GLU A 95 4.25 -7.13 -12.20
CA GLU A 95 3.36 -6.65 -13.24
C GLU A 95 2.34 -5.68 -12.69
N LYS A 96 1.74 -6.00 -11.55
CA LYS A 96 0.78 -5.11 -10.91
C LYS A 96 1.42 -3.80 -10.51
N MET A 97 2.61 -3.86 -9.94
CA MET A 97 3.34 -2.67 -9.54
C MET A 97 3.67 -1.79 -10.73
N GLU A 98 4.15 -2.38 -11.82
CA GLU A 98 4.46 -1.62 -13.01
C GLU A 98 3.24 -0.92 -13.59
N LYS A 99 2.11 -1.62 -13.63
CA LYS A 99 0.87 -1.04 -14.12
C LYS A 99 0.43 0.13 -13.25
N MET A 100 0.54 0.00 -11.95
CA MET A 100 0.17 1.07 -11.05
C MET A 100 1.11 2.26 -11.18
N HIS A 101 2.40 2.01 -11.31
CA HIS A 101 3.38 3.06 -11.55
C HIS A 101 3.09 3.81 -12.86
N ASP A 102 2.77 3.08 -13.91
CA ASP A 102 2.45 3.70 -15.18
C ASP A 102 1.21 4.57 -15.07
N MET A 103 0.20 4.09 -14.38
CA MET A 103 -1.02 4.86 -14.18
C MET A 103 -0.74 6.15 -13.41
N LEU A 104 0.06 6.07 -12.37
CA LEU A 104 0.42 7.24 -11.59
C LEU A 104 1.25 8.23 -12.39
N ARG A 105 2.19 7.74 -13.19
CA ARG A 105 3.00 8.58 -14.06
C ARG A 105 2.15 9.34 -15.07
N ARG A 106 1.19 8.66 -15.66
CA ARG A 106 0.31 9.29 -16.65
C ARG A 106 -0.54 10.40 -16.04
N ARG A 107 -0.83 10.29 -14.77
CA ARG A 107 -1.59 11.32 -14.08
C ARG A 107 -0.79 12.58 -13.84
N ASP A 108 0.51 12.42 -13.68
CA ASP A 108 1.39 13.57 -13.43
C ASP A 108 1.67 14.37 -14.68
N ASP A 109 1.40 13.81 -15.82
CA ASP A 109 1.54 14.49 -17.09
C ASP A 109 0.23 15.21 -17.43
#